data_42437ea7b4e7d3efde187a2f34dbb560
#
_entry.id   42437ea7b4e7d3efde187a2f34dbb560
#
_cell.length_a   1.000
_cell.length_b   1.000
_cell.length_c   1.000
_cell.angle_alpha   90.00
_cell.angle_beta   90.00
_cell.angle_gamma   90.00
#
_symmetry.space_group_name_H-M   'P 1'
#
loop_
_entity.id
_entity.type
_entity.pdbx_description
1 polymer ?
#
loop_
_entity_poly.entity_id
_entity_poly.type
_entity_poly.pdbx_seq_one_letter_code
_entity_poly.pdbx_strand_id
1 'polypeptide(L)'
;MATPAIAADAQGWLQRLSQAESMQSFQGTFVYERNGNLSTHSIWRQVEPGGSVRERLLRLDGAPQEMLRVNGQAQCVNGPIASAVVDEQAWPAHGLDVKQIEQWYELRLSGESRVAGRSAVILGLIPRDQHRYGVQLYLDKETGLPLKSLLVNGRGELLERFQFTQLDTADTQPAAVLQPSTNCAPVRVVKARAPSVESWRSGWLPPGFNLSAVTQQRSPVSADNVDCLVYDDGLARFSVFLEPLHDAGVADSRNQLGPTVAVSRRLTTGDGDVMVTVVGEIPLGTAERVAMSMRADTP
;
A
#
# COMPACT_ATOMS: atom_id res chain seq x y z
N MET A 1 -18.86 10.42 21.64
CA MET A 1 -17.66 11.26 21.82
C MET A 1 -16.70 10.48 22.70
N ALA A 2 -15.49 10.14 22.19
CA ALA A 2 -14.47 9.51 23.00
C ALA A 2 -13.97 10.49 24.07
N THR A 3 -13.68 9.99 25.27
CA THR A 3 -13.06 10.83 26.30
C THR A 3 -11.64 11.20 25.88
N PRO A 4 -11.14 12.41 26.18
CA PRO A 4 -9.82 12.88 25.72
C PRO A 4 -8.64 11.96 26.11
N ALA A 5 -8.74 11.23 27.25
CA ALA A 5 -7.74 10.26 27.66
C ALA A 5 -7.64 9.04 26.73
N ILE A 6 -8.77 8.54 26.22
CA ILE A 6 -8.81 7.38 25.30
C ILE A 6 -8.26 7.77 23.91
N ALA A 7 -8.51 9.00 23.48
CA ALA A 7 -7.97 9.50 22.20
C ALA A 7 -6.44 9.68 22.26
N ALA A 8 -5.92 10.22 23.37
CA ALA A 8 -4.47 10.35 23.58
C ALA A 8 -3.76 8.99 23.63
N ASP A 9 -4.40 7.97 24.18
CA ASP A 9 -3.88 6.60 24.23
C ASP A 9 -3.89 5.95 22.83
N ALA A 10 -4.93 6.16 22.02
CA ALA A 10 -5.00 5.67 20.64
C ALA A 10 -3.91 6.29 19.74
N GLN A 11 -3.66 7.58 19.89
CA GLN A 11 -2.57 8.29 19.20
C GLN A 11 -1.20 7.72 19.63
N GLY A 12 -1.01 7.45 20.90
CA GLY A 12 0.21 6.84 21.45
C GLY A 12 0.48 5.47 20.82
N TRP A 13 -0.54 4.64 20.57
CA TRP A 13 -0.39 3.36 19.90
C TRP A 13 0.01 3.52 18.42
N LEU A 14 -0.55 4.50 17.70
CA LEU A 14 -0.14 4.76 16.31
C LEU A 14 1.31 5.27 16.23
N GLN A 15 1.76 6.07 17.21
CA GLN A 15 3.16 6.49 17.33
C GLN A 15 4.09 5.30 17.62
N ARG A 16 3.69 4.40 18.53
CA ARG A 16 4.46 3.17 18.81
C ARG A 16 4.59 2.27 17.60
N LEU A 17 3.52 2.13 16.80
CA LEU A 17 3.58 1.41 15.53
C LEU A 17 4.63 2.04 14.59
N SER A 18 4.58 3.33 14.35
CA SER A 18 5.54 4.04 13.49
C SER A 18 6.99 3.86 13.94
N GLN A 19 7.23 3.88 15.27
CA GLN A 19 8.55 3.62 15.86
C GLN A 19 8.97 2.16 15.66
N ALA A 20 8.07 1.21 15.94
CA ALA A 20 8.36 -0.22 15.79
C ALA A 20 8.74 -0.57 14.35
N GLU A 21 8.04 0.00 13.38
CA GLU A 21 8.34 -0.18 11.95
C GLU A 21 9.72 0.32 11.55
N SER A 22 10.24 1.34 12.20
CA SER A 22 11.57 1.89 11.89
C SER A 22 12.72 1.22 12.65
N MET A 23 12.44 0.61 13.82
CA MET A 23 13.49 0.19 14.76
C MET A 23 13.53 -1.31 15.05
N GLN A 24 12.48 -2.07 14.73
CA GLN A 24 12.38 -3.47 15.12
C GLN A 24 12.87 -4.41 14.02
N SER A 25 13.82 -5.28 14.38
CA SER A 25 14.13 -6.48 13.62
C SER A 25 13.21 -7.61 14.04
N PHE A 26 12.76 -8.41 13.09
CA PHE A 26 11.92 -9.59 13.40
C PHE A 26 11.96 -10.61 12.27
N GLN A 27 11.51 -11.81 12.58
CA GLN A 27 11.16 -12.83 11.61
C GLN A 27 9.81 -13.44 11.95
N GLY A 28 9.12 -13.95 10.96
CA GLY A 28 7.83 -14.56 11.22
C GLY A 28 7.21 -15.22 10.02
N THR A 29 6.11 -15.94 10.30
CA THR A 29 5.24 -16.51 9.28
C THR A 29 3.87 -15.87 9.43
N PHE A 30 3.27 -15.50 8.33
CA PHE A 30 1.95 -14.89 8.32
C PHE A 30 1.07 -15.46 7.21
N VAL A 31 -0.22 -15.34 7.39
CA VAL A 31 -1.23 -15.55 6.36
C VAL A 31 -1.69 -14.22 5.81
N TYR A 32 -1.88 -14.19 4.50
CA TYR A 32 -2.42 -13.06 3.78
C TYR A 32 -3.64 -13.51 3.01
N GLU A 33 -4.76 -12.83 3.22
CA GLU A 33 -6.03 -13.09 2.55
C GLU A 33 -6.48 -11.85 1.80
N ARG A 34 -6.69 -12.01 0.51
CA ARG A 34 -7.20 -10.95 -0.34
C ARG A 34 -8.13 -11.57 -1.36
N ASN A 35 -9.32 -11.00 -1.49
CA ASN A 35 -10.29 -11.43 -2.48
C ASN A 35 -10.65 -12.92 -2.35
N GLY A 36 -10.75 -13.42 -1.13
CA GLY A 36 -11.03 -14.82 -0.82
C GLY A 36 -9.87 -15.79 -1.09
N ASN A 37 -8.73 -15.30 -1.60
CA ASN A 37 -7.52 -16.10 -1.78
C ASN A 37 -6.62 -15.96 -0.56
N LEU A 38 -6.25 -17.10 0.01
CA LEU A 38 -5.34 -17.20 1.13
C LEU A 38 -3.95 -17.61 0.64
N SER A 39 -2.92 -16.98 1.18
CA SER A 39 -1.52 -17.37 0.97
C SER A 39 -0.72 -17.28 2.26
N THR A 40 0.35 -18.06 2.35
CA THR A 40 1.22 -18.14 3.51
C THR A 40 2.61 -17.66 3.13
N HIS A 41 3.20 -16.84 3.99
CA HIS A 41 4.48 -16.20 3.73
C HIS A 41 5.40 -16.27 4.94
N SER A 42 6.71 -16.32 4.69
CA SER A 42 7.73 -16.01 5.68
C SER A 42 8.33 -14.63 5.39
N ILE A 43 8.61 -13.89 6.44
CA ILE A 43 9.28 -12.61 6.38
C ILE A 43 10.47 -12.59 7.33
N TRP A 44 11.57 -12.04 6.87
CA TRP A 44 12.74 -11.68 7.65
C TRP A 44 12.99 -10.20 7.45
N ARG A 45 13.10 -9.48 8.56
CA ARG A 45 13.37 -8.05 8.56
C ARG A 45 14.51 -7.76 9.52
N GLN A 46 15.49 -7.03 9.06
CA GLN A 46 16.61 -6.56 9.83
C GLN A 46 16.80 -5.06 9.70
N VAL A 47 16.90 -4.39 10.81
CA VAL A 47 17.34 -3.01 10.90
C VAL A 47 18.82 -3.02 11.20
N GLU A 48 19.63 -2.47 10.29
CA GLU A 48 21.07 -2.44 10.39
C GLU A 48 21.56 -1.24 11.24
N PRO A 49 22.75 -1.33 11.85
CA PRO A 49 23.39 -0.15 12.44
C PRO A 49 23.50 0.96 11.38
N GLY A 50 22.84 2.10 11.62
CA GLY A 50 22.73 3.20 10.65
C GLY A 50 21.34 3.38 10.05
N GLY A 51 20.36 2.54 10.46
CA GLY A 51 18.96 2.70 10.14
C GLY A 51 18.53 2.14 8.78
N SER A 52 19.43 1.47 8.04
CA SER A 52 19.02 0.74 6.82
C SER A 52 18.18 -0.47 7.18
N VAL A 53 17.10 -0.67 6.47
CA VAL A 53 16.16 -1.78 6.67
C VAL A 53 16.23 -2.74 5.50
N ARG A 54 16.52 -4.00 5.79
CA ARG A 54 16.53 -5.08 4.81
C ARG A 54 15.43 -6.07 5.12
N GLU A 55 14.64 -6.41 4.10
CA GLU A 55 13.51 -7.34 4.21
C GLU A 55 13.58 -8.40 3.12
N ARG A 56 13.30 -9.63 3.50
CA ARG A 56 13.08 -10.72 2.56
C ARG A 56 11.72 -11.33 2.81
N LEU A 57 10.92 -11.42 1.77
CA LEU A 57 9.60 -12.04 1.77
C LEU A 57 9.64 -13.28 0.89
N LEU A 58 9.11 -14.38 1.40
CA LEU A 58 9.03 -15.65 0.70
C LEU A 58 7.62 -16.22 0.80
N ARG A 59 6.99 -16.53 -0.32
CA ARG A 59 5.73 -17.27 -0.35
C ARG A 59 5.99 -18.75 -0.13
N LEU A 60 5.21 -19.36 0.78
CA LEU A 60 5.39 -20.75 1.21
C LEU A 60 4.46 -21.74 0.49
N ASP A 61 3.42 -21.27 -0.16
CA ASP A 61 2.44 -22.07 -0.88
C ASP A 61 2.37 -21.68 -2.36
N GLY A 62 1.97 -22.65 -3.20
CA GLY A 62 1.86 -22.44 -4.64
C GLY A 62 3.19 -22.27 -5.35
N ALA A 63 3.21 -21.46 -6.41
CA ALA A 63 4.43 -21.15 -7.13
C ALA A 63 5.40 -20.33 -6.27
N PRO A 64 6.71 -20.65 -6.25
CA PRO A 64 7.68 -19.90 -5.46
C PRO A 64 7.68 -18.41 -5.84
N GLN A 65 7.55 -17.54 -4.85
CA GLN A 65 7.64 -16.10 -5.00
C GLN A 65 8.55 -15.56 -3.92
N GLU A 66 9.49 -14.74 -4.32
CA GLU A 66 10.46 -14.13 -3.41
C GLU A 66 10.62 -12.65 -3.76
N MET A 67 10.77 -11.82 -2.73
CA MET A 67 11.09 -10.42 -2.85
C MET A 67 12.12 -10.04 -1.80
N LEU A 68 13.16 -9.33 -2.23
CA LEU A 68 14.11 -8.66 -1.36
C LEU A 68 13.91 -7.15 -1.49
N ARG A 69 13.80 -6.46 -0.35
CA ARG A 69 13.73 -4.99 -0.27
C ARG A 69 14.89 -4.45 0.55
N VAL A 70 15.31 -3.24 0.20
CA VAL A 70 16.22 -2.42 1.02
C VAL A 70 15.60 -1.03 1.12
N ASN A 71 15.36 -0.56 2.32
CA ASN A 71 14.69 0.72 2.61
C ASN A 71 13.36 0.86 1.85
N GLY A 72 12.54 -0.21 1.84
CA GLY A 72 11.27 -0.26 1.14
C GLY A 72 11.35 -0.46 -0.37
N GLN A 73 12.53 -0.33 -0.98
CA GLN A 73 12.71 -0.49 -2.43
C GLN A 73 13.06 -1.94 -2.79
N ALA A 74 12.29 -2.54 -3.69
CA ALA A 74 12.58 -3.88 -4.19
C ALA A 74 13.91 -3.91 -4.94
N GLN A 75 14.78 -4.81 -4.53
CA GLN A 75 16.10 -5.05 -5.16
C GLN A 75 16.03 -6.21 -6.14
N CYS A 76 15.35 -7.25 -5.77
CA CYS A 76 15.07 -8.37 -6.66
C CYS A 76 13.72 -9.01 -6.36
N VAL A 77 13.16 -9.66 -7.35
CA VAL A 77 11.90 -10.41 -7.26
C VAL A 77 11.96 -11.71 -8.06
N ASN A 78 11.19 -12.72 -7.62
CA ASN A 78 10.97 -13.96 -8.34
C ASN A 78 9.47 -14.27 -8.39
N GLY A 79 9.00 -14.88 -9.48
CA GLY A 79 7.61 -15.27 -9.67
C GLY A 79 6.74 -14.19 -10.33
N PRO A 80 5.41 -14.36 -10.34
CA PRO A 80 4.47 -13.43 -11.01
C PRO A 80 4.53 -11.99 -10.54
N ILE A 81 5.06 -11.72 -9.34
CA ILE A 81 5.28 -10.36 -8.82
C ILE A 81 6.31 -9.60 -9.67
N ALA A 82 7.18 -10.32 -10.41
CA ALA A 82 8.17 -9.69 -11.30
C ALA A 82 7.53 -8.91 -12.46
N SER A 83 6.30 -9.22 -12.82
CA SER A 83 5.56 -8.56 -13.90
C SER A 83 4.42 -7.66 -13.41
N ALA A 84 3.91 -7.90 -12.22
CA ALA A 84 3.07 -6.93 -11.54
C ALA A 84 3.98 -5.80 -11.04
N VAL A 85 3.58 -4.57 -11.21
CA VAL A 85 4.16 -3.42 -10.52
C VAL A 85 4.45 -3.90 -9.10
N VAL A 86 5.73 -3.84 -8.70
CA VAL A 86 6.13 -4.15 -7.34
C VAL A 86 5.29 -3.20 -6.48
N ASP A 87 4.22 -3.75 -5.94
CA ASP A 87 3.23 -2.97 -5.24
C ASP A 87 3.94 -2.41 -4.00
N GLU A 88 4.31 -1.14 -4.04
CA GLU A 88 4.94 -0.44 -2.91
C GLU A 88 4.01 -0.40 -1.70
N GLN A 89 2.79 -0.91 -1.86
CA GLN A 89 1.71 -0.89 -0.88
C GLN A 89 1.69 -2.09 0.06
N ALA A 90 2.65 -3.06 -0.06
CA ALA A 90 2.70 -4.10 0.95
C ALA A 90 2.95 -3.48 2.31
N TRP A 91 1.93 -3.61 3.18
CA TRP A 91 2.02 -3.27 4.60
C TRP A 91 3.35 -3.77 5.22
N PRO A 92 4.01 -2.98 6.09
CA PRO A 92 3.61 -1.67 6.61
C PRO A 92 4.09 -0.52 5.72
N ALA A 93 3.28 0.52 5.61
CA ALA A 93 3.67 1.76 4.96
C ALA A 93 4.79 2.42 5.76
N HIS A 94 5.95 2.62 5.15
CA HIS A 94 7.05 3.32 5.79
C HIS A 94 6.67 4.78 6.05
N GLY A 95 6.84 5.22 7.29
CA GLY A 95 6.74 6.64 7.64
C GLY A 95 5.32 7.16 7.83
N LEU A 96 4.49 6.44 8.62
CA LEU A 96 3.16 6.92 9.00
C LEU A 96 3.23 8.34 9.62
N ASP A 97 2.59 9.31 8.96
CA ASP A 97 2.36 10.62 9.54
C ASP A 97 1.09 10.57 10.40
N VAL A 98 1.28 10.40 11.72
CA VAL A 98 0.19 10.30 12.69
C VAL A 98 -0.73 11.50 12.63
N LYS A 99 -0.19 12.72 12.46
CA LYS A 99 -0.98 13.95 12.43
C LYS A 99 -1.85 14.04 11.16
N GLN A 100 -1.31 13.58 10.04
CA GLN A 100 -2.06 13.53 8.78
C GLN A 100 -3.19 12.49 8.87
N ILE A 101 -2.90 11.31 9.41
CA ILE A 101 -3.89 10.24 9.59
C ILE A 101 -5.05 10.70 10.47
N GLU A 102 -4.79 11.37 11.60
CA GLU A 102 -5.83 11.86 12.52
C GLU A 102 -6.79 12.88 11.90
N GLN A 103 -6.37 13.59 10.86
CA GLN A 103 -7.27 14.51 10.17
C GLN A 103 -8.39 13.77 9.42
N TRP A 104 -8.09 12.58 8.90
CA TRP A 104 -8.98 11.85 7.99
C TRP A 104 -9.54 10.56 8.58
N TYR A 105 -8.98 10.11 9.70
CA TYR A 105 -9.44 8.92 10.41
C TYR A 105 -9.72 9.25 11.88
N GLU A 106 -10.80 8.68 12.41
CA GLU A 106 -11.02 8.60 13.86
C GLU A 106 -10.23 7.40 14.40
N LEU A 107 -9.36 7.66 15.38
CA LEU A 107 -8.63 6.61 16.07
C LEU A 107 -9.47 6.08 17.22
N ARG A 108 -9.68 4.76 17.28
CA ARG A 108 -10.50 4.14 18.32
C ARG A 108 -9.85 2.88 18.88
N LEU A 109 -9.62 2.86 20.19
CA LEU A 109 -9.27 1.62 20.88
C LEU A 109 -10.53 0.78 21.09
N SER A 110 -10.48 -0.49 20.67
CA SER A 110 -11.61 -1.41 20.69
C SER A 110 -11.41 -2.59 21.66
N GLY A 111 -10.35 -2.54 22.49
CA GLY A 111 -10.04 -3.55 23.49
C GLY A 111 -8.74 -4.30 23.20
N GLU A 112 -8.66 -5.52 23.68
CA GLU A 112 -7.48 -6.37 23.65
C GLU A 112 -7.77 -7.70 22.96
N SER A 113 -6.73 -8.34 22.46
CA SER A 113 -6.80 -9.63 21.78
C SER A 113 -5.51 -10.42 21.98
N ARG A 114 -5.45 -11.62 21.39
CA ARG A 114 -4.23 -12.42 21.31
C ARG A 114 -4.03 -12.87 19.86
N VAL A 115 -2.85 -12.62 19.32
CA VAL A 115 -2.46 -13.00 17.94
C VAL A 115 -1.06 -13.60 17.96
N ALA A 116 -0.83 -14.70 17.27
CA ALA A 116 0.45 -15.41 17.26
C ALA A 116 1.03 -15.68 18.66
N GLY A 117 0.17 -15.99 19.64
CA GLY A 117 0.59 -16.22 21.02
C GLY A 117 0.90 -14.95 21.84
N ARG A 118 0.82 -13.75 21.26
CA ARG A 118 1.21 -12.46 21.86
C ARG A 118 -0.02 -11.63 22.21
N SER A 119 0.05 -10.83 23.28
CA SER A 119 -1.01 -9.91 23.68
C SER A 119 -1.03 -8.69 22.77
N ALA A 120 -2.20 -8.32 22.28
CA ALA A 120 -2.40 -7.21 21.36
C ALA A 120 -3.46 -6.23 21.83
N VAL A 121 -3.27 -4.95 21.50
CA VAL A 121 -4.28 -3.90 21.55
C VAL A 121 -4.94 -3.77 20.19
N ILE A 122 -6.25 -3.54 20.16
CA ILE A 122 -7.00 -3.34 18.92
C ILE A 122 -7.20 -1.84 18.68
N LEU A 123 -6.57 -1.32 17.63
CA LEU A 123 -6.68 0.07 17.19
C LEU A 123 -7.45 0.13 15.85
N GLY A 124 -8.61 0.78 15.87
CA GLY A 124 -9.37 1.07 14.65
C GLY A 124 -9.00 2.45 14.09
N LEU A 125 -8.76 2.51 12.79
CA LEU A 125 -8.65 3.71 11.99
C LEU A 125 -9.93 3.80 11.16
N ILE A 126 -10.89 4.62 11.61
CA ILE A 126 -12.22 4.70 11.04
C ILE A 126 -12.28 5.94 10.14
N PRO A 127 -12.51 5.79 8.84
CA PRO A 127 -12.59 6.92 7.93
C PRO A 127 -13.65 7.95 8.39
N ARG A 128 -13.31 9.24 8.26
CA ARG A 128 -14.27 10.33 8.50
C ARG A 128 -15.15 10.64 7.30
N ASP A 129 -14.87 10.00 6.15
CA ASP A 129 -15.61 10.16 4.89
C ASP A 129 -15.79 8.79 4.20
N GLN A 130 -16.39 8.81 3.01
CA GLN A 130 -16.68 7.62 2.20
C GLN A 130 -15.62 7.32 1.12
N HIS A 131 -14.48 8.02 1.15
CA HIS A 131 -13.50 8.00 0.07
C HIS A 131 -12.31 7.08 0.33
N ARG A 132 -12.31 6.39 1.47
CA ARG A 132 -11.25 5.48 1.92
C ARG A 132 -11.80 4.30 2.70
N TYR A 133 -10.99 3.26 2.84
CA TYR A 133 -11.35 2.09 3.62
C TYR A 133 -10.95 2.25 5.10
N GLY A 134 -11.64 1.54 5.98
CA GLY A 134 -11.27 1.44 7.38
C GLY A 134 -10.21 0.38 7.62
N VAL A 135 -9.35 0.61 8.60
CA VAL A 135 -8.31 -0.33 9.00
C VAL A 135 -8.46 -0.68 10.48
N GLN A 136 -8.36 -1.97 10.81
CA GLN A 136 -8.29 -2.44 12.18
C GLN A 136 -6.95 -3.12 12.41
N LEU A 137 -6.14 -2.58 13.33
CA LEU A 137 -4.81 -3.03 13.67
C LEU A 137 -4.81 -3.75 15.00
N TYR A 138 -4.11 -4.86 15.07
CA TYR A 138 -3.82 -5.59 16.30
C TYR A 138 -2.34 -5.41 16.59
N LEU A 139 -2.03 -4.47 17.48
CA LEU A 139 -0.66 -4.06 17.80
C LEU A 139 -0.13 -4.82 18.99
N ASP A 140 1.03 -5.42 18.86
CA ASP A 140 1.70 -6.12 19.95
C ASP A 140 1.94 -5.19 21.14
N LYS A 141 1.52 -5.59 22.31
CA LYS A 141 1.66 -4.77 23.53
C LYS A 141 3.13 -4.54 23.91
N GLU A 142 4.00 -5.46 23.59
CA GLU A 142 5.41 -5.40 23.95
C GLU A 142 6.20 -4.52 22.97
N THR A 143 6.08 -4.76 21.67
CA THR A 143 6.91 -4.15 20.64
C THR A 143 6.23 -3.02 19.87
N GLY A 144 4.89 -2.98 19.82
CA GLY A 144 4.13 -2.09 18.95
C GLY A 144 3.98 -2.58 17.51
N LEU A 145 4.59 -3.73 17.16
CA LEU A 145 4.48 -4.30 15.81
C LEU A 145 3.04 -4.72 15.49
N PRO A 146 2.62 -4.61 14.21
CA PRO A 146 1.31 -5.07 13.78
C PRO A 146 1.30 -6.60 13.65
N LEU A 147 0.57 -7.26 14.55
CA LEU A 147 0.39 -8.72 14.51
C LEU A 147 -0.70 -9.16 13.54
N LYS A 148 -1.67 -8.29 13.31
CA LYS A 148 -2.77 -8.50 12.38
C LYS A 148 -3.30 -7.16 11.90
N SER A 149 -3.68 -7.09 10.63
CA SER A 149 -4.45 -5.97 10.06
C SER A 149 -5.65 -6.48 9.29
N LEU A 150 -6.74 -5.74 9.34
CA LEU A 150 -7.96 -5.96 8.58
C LEU A 150 -8.30 -4.68 7.84
N LEU A 151 -8.44 -4.77 6.53
CA LEU A 151 -8.97 -3.70 5.70
C LEU A 151 -10.45 -3.97 5.47
N VAL A 152 -11.30 -2.99 5.77
CA VAL A 152 -12.76 -3.14 5.69
C VAL A 152 -13.39 -2.00 4.91
N ASN A 153 -14.45 -2.31 4.17
CA ASN A 153 -15.21 -1.29 3.46
C ASN A 153 -16.18 -0.54 4.40
N GLY A 154 -16.91 0.45 3.85
CA GLY A 154 -17.88 1.25 4.61
C GLY A 154 -19.06 0.47 5.19
N ARG A 155 -19.25 -0.81 4.81
CA ARG A 155 -20.26 -1.73 5.36
C ARG A 155 -19.67 -2.69 6.41
N GLY A 156 -18.35 -2.58 6.70
CA GLY A 156 -17.66 -3.48 7.61
C GLY A 156 -17.29 -4.83 7.00
N GLU A 157 -17.43 -5.00 5.68
CA GLU A 157 -17.04 -6.23 4.99
C GLU A 157 -15.53 -6.30 4.85
N LEU A 158 -14.95 -7.47 5.13
CA LEU A 158 -13.51 -7.72 5.02
C LEU A 158 -13.07 -7.71 3.55
N LEU A 159 -12.10 -6.86 3.23
CA LEU A 159 -11.49 -6.78 1.91
C LEU A 159 -10.13 -7.46 1.89
N GLU A 160 -9.37 -7.33 2.99
CA GLU A 160 -8.02 -7.87 3.11
C GLU A 160 -7.71 -8.19 4.55
N ARG A 161 -6.91 -9.23 4.77
CA ARG A 161 -6.36 -9.62 6.07
C ARG A 161 -4.88 -9.94 5.93
N PHE A 162 -4.11 -9.37 6.83
CA PHE A 162 -2.77 -9.83 7.18
C PHE A 162 -2.79 -10.34 8.61
N GLN A 163 -2.15 -11.48 8.91
CA GLN A 163 -2.08 -11.98 10.27
C GLN A 163 -0.86 -12.88 10.48
N PHE A 164 0.00 -12.52 11.42
CA PHE A 164 1.06 -13.43 11.88
C PHE A 164 0.48 -14.69 12.51
N THR A 165 1.04 -15.83 12.15
CA THR A 165 0.86 -17.12 12.83
C THR A 165 2.00 -17.39 13.80
N GLN A 166 3.18 -16.84 13.51
CA GLN A 166 4.37 -16.87 14.36
C GLN A 166 5.15 -15.57 14.17
N LEU A 167 5.62 -14.97 15.25
CA LEU A 167 6.50 -13.80 15.24
C LEU A 167 7.60 -13.99 16.30
N ASP A 168 8.83 -13.83 15.85
CA ASP A 168 10.03 -13.79 16.68
C ASP A 168 10.72 -12.44 16.52
N THR A 169 10.98 -11.77 17.63
CA THR A 169 11.60 -10.45 17.68
C THR A 169 13.02 -10.48 18.26
N ALA A 170 13.64 -11.67 18.32
CA ALA A 170 15.03 -11.79 18.75
C ALA A 170 15.99 -11.13 17.73
N ASP A 171 16.95 -10.38 18.23
CA ASP A 171 17.86 -9.52 17.44
C ASP A 171 18.85 -10.26 16.52
N THR A 172 18.96 -11.58 16.64
CA THR A 172 20.00 -12.33 15.94
C THR A 172 19.42 -13.22 14.84
N GLN A 173 19.30 -12.65 13.66
CA GLN A 173 19.04 -13.46 12.47
C GLN A 173 20.38 -13.78 11.77
N PRO A 174 20.59 -15.02 11.30
CA PRO A 174 21.73 -15.31 10.46
C PRO A 174 21.68 -14.46 9.18
N ALA A 175 22.76 -13.76 8.85
CA ALA A 175 22.83 -12.93 7.64
C ALA A 175 22.46 -13.71 6.34
N ALA A 176 22.62 -15.02 6.36
CA ALA A 176 22.28 -15.92 5.25
C ALA A 176 20.78 -15.91 4.92
N VAL A 177 19.87 -15.71 5.89
CA VAL A 177 18.41 -15.72 5.61
C VAL A 177 17.95 -14.49 4.82
N LEU A 178 18.72 -13.40 4.84
CA LEU A 178 18.47 -12.17 4.10
C LEU A 178 19.16 -12.13 2.72
N GLN A 179 19.85 -13.21 2.34
CA GLN A 179 20.41 -13.32 1.00
C GLN A 179 19.35 -13.78 0.02
N PRO A 180 19.27 -13.17 -1.18
CA PRO A 180 18.34 -13.59 -2.21
C PRO A 180 18.70 -15.00 -2.72
N SER A 181 17.70 -15.74 -3.16
CA SER A 181 17.95 -16.98 -3.89
C SER A 181 18.57 -16.71 -5.25
N THR A 182 19.17 -17.74 -5.86
CA THR A 182 19.74 -17.61 -7.21
C THR A 182 18.70 -17.27 -8.30
N ASN A 183 17.42 -17.51 -8.01
CA ASN A 183 16.31 -17.23 -8.92
C ASN A 183 15.69 -15.82 -8.72
N CYS A 184 16.16 -15.05 -7.74
CA CYS A 184 15.67 -13.70 -7.50
C CYS A 184 16.26 -12.74 -8.55
N ALA A 185 15.44 -12.35 -9.53
CA ALA A 185 15.88 -11.49 -10.63
C ALA A 185 15.96 -10.03 -10.16
N PRO A 186 17.07 -9.30 -10.46
CA PRO A 186 17.19 -7.89 -10.10
C PRO A 186 16.06 -7.05 -10.70
N VAL A 187 15.48 -6.18 -9.88
CA VAL A 187 14.52 -5.17 -10.35
C VAL A 187 15.28 -4.08 -11.10
N ARG A 188 14.99 -3.92 -12.38
CA ARG A 188 15.53 -2.80 -13.15
C ARG A 188 14.74 -1.55 -12.81
N VAL A 189 15.33 -0.67 -12.05
CA VAL A 189 14.80 0.69 -11.90
C VAL A 189 15.02 1.41 -13.23
N VAL A 190 13.96 1.53 -14.03
CA VAL A 190 14.01 2.41 -15.20
C VAL A 190 14.11 3.82 -14.64
N LYS A 191 15.25 4.50 -14.88
CA LYS A 191 15.36 5.92 -14.54
C LYS A 191 14.23 6.64 -15.27
N ALA A 192 13.24 7.09 -14.52
CA ALA A 192 12.14 7.85 -15.06
C ALA A 192 12.73 9.08 -15.77
N ARG A 193 12.34 9.29 -17.03
CA ARG A 193 12.48 10.59 -17.68
C ARG A 193 11.69 11.57 -16.80
N ALA A 194 12.21 12.80 -16.62
CA ALA A 194 11.43 13.82 -15.91
C ALA A 194 10.03 13.88 -16.55
N PRO A 195 8.97 13.64 -15.78
CA PRO A 195 7.62 13.56 -16.34
C PRO A 195 7.22 14.87 -16.97
N SER A 196 6.54 14.84 -18.09
CA SER A 196 5.95 16.00 -18.75
C SER A 196 4.67 16.49 -18.04
N VAL A 197 4.59 16.30 -16.74
CA VAL A 197 3.36 16.39 -15.92
C VAL A 197 2.95 17.81 -15.56
N GLU A 198 3.66 18.83 -16.02
CA GLU A 198 3.17 20.22 -15.94
C GLU A 198 1.83 20.43 -16.64
N SER A 199 1.37 19.40 -17.40
CA SER A 199 0.16 19.48 -18.22
C SER A 199 -1.08 18.76 -17.66
N TRP A 200 -1.02 18.14 -16.46
CA TRP A 200 -2.17 17.39 -15.93
C TRP A 200 -2.47 17.69 -14.48
N ARG A 201 -3.74 17.91 -14.17
CA ARG A 201 -4.22 18.09 -12.80
C ARG A 201 -5.54 17.36 -12.56
N SER A 202 -5.79 17.02 -11.31
CA SER A 202 -7.11 16.58 -10.88
C SER A 202 -7.98 17.79 -10.53
N GLY A 203 -9.16 17.88 -11.12
CA GLY A 203 -10.15 18.90 -10.78
C GLY A 203 -10.86 18.61 -9.46
N TRP A 204 -10.73 17.38 -8.94
CA TRP A 204 -11.23 16.96 -7.65
C TRP A 204 -10.38 15.82 -7.08
N LEU A 205 -10.02 15.93 -5.82
CA LEU A 205 -9.40 14.87 -5.02
C LEU A 205 -10.25 14.64 -3.78
N PRO A 206 -10.25 13.41 -3.23
CA PRO A 206 -10.80 13.20 -1.89
C PRO A 206 -10.05 14.10 -0.90
N PRO A 207 -10.72 14.67 0.10
CA PRO A 207 -10.07 15.52 1.10
C PRO A 207 -8.87 14.79 1.73
N GLY A 208 -7.71 15.44 1.84
CA GLY A 208 -6.49 14.90 2.42
C GLY A 208 -5.57 14.14 1.50
N PHE A 209 -6.03 13.73 0.31
CA PHE A 209 -5.13 13.18 -0.69
C PHE A 209 -4.33 14.28 -1.37
N ASN A 210 -3.02 14.12 -1.39
CA ASN A 210 -2.09 15.04 -2.00
C ASN A 210 -1.22 14.31 -3.02
N LEU A 211 -0.75 15.01 -4.04
CA LEU A 211 0.22 14.48 -4.98
C LEU A 211 1.54 14.24 -4.25
N SER A 212 1.94 12.98 -4.10
CA SER A 212 3.15 12.57 -3.39
C SER A 212 4.31 12.26 -4.32
N ALA A 213 4.03 11.78 -5.53
CA ALA A 213 5.05 11.50 -6.51
C ALA A 213 4.50 11.65 -7.95
N VAL A 214 5.43 11.93 -8.84
CA VAL A 214 5.24 11.87 -10.28
C VAL A 214 6.32 10.99 -10.85
N THR A 215 5.93 9.93 -11.56
CA THR A 215 6.84 8.90 -12.06
C THR A 215 6.45 8.46 -13.45
N GLN A 216 7.28 7.65 -14.10
CA GLN A 216 6.87 6.86 -15.25
C GLN A 216 6.80 5.40 -14.83
N GLN A 217 5.67 4.78 -15.09
CA GLN A 217 5.42 3.39 -14.75
C GLN A 217 4.80 2.66 -15.94
N ARG A 218 4.90 1.33 -15.91
CA ARG A 218 4.24 0.50 -16.92
C ARG A 218 2.72 0.68 -16.80
N SER A 219 2.06 0.93 -17.93
CA SER A 219 0.61 1.05 -17.98
C SER A 219 -0.06 -0.23 -17.48
N PRO A 220 -1.13 -0.14 -16.68
CA PRO A 220 -1.94 -1.29 -16.31
C PRO A 220 -2.82 -1.81 -17.46
N VAL A 221 -2.89 -1.07 -18.58
CA VAL A 221 -3.72 -1.40 -19.75
C VAL A 221 -2.86 -1.88 -20.93
N SER A 222 -1.68 -1.31 -21.11
CA SER A 222 -0.73 -1.65 -22.19
C SER A 222 0.63 -2.09 -21.64
N ALA A 223 1.59 -2.34 -22.53
CA ALA A 223 2.97 -2.64 -22.14
C ALA A 223 3.87 -1.41 -22.05
N ASP A 224 3.34 -0.22 -22.35
CA ASP A 224 4.10 1.02 -22.46
C ASP A 224 4.39 1.64 -21.09
N ASN A 225 5.46 2.42 -21.03
CA ASN A 225 5.72 3.28 -19.87
C ASN A 225 4.98 4.61 -20.08
N VAL A 226 4.16 4.96 -19.12
CA VAL A 226 3.30 6.13 -19.15
C VAL A 226 3.50 6.99 -17.90
N ASP A 227 3.12 8.24 -17.97
CA ASP A 227 3.18 9.13 -16.83
C ASP A 227 2.19 8.65 -15.75
N CYS A 228 2.65 8.65 -14.51
CA CYS A 228 1.92 8.19 -13.35
C CYS A 228 1.99 9.22 -12.24
N LEU A 229 0.83 9.71 -11.82
CA LEU A 229 0.63 10.59 -10.67
C LEU A 229 0.23 9.75 -9.46
N VAL A 230 0.98 9.83 -8.38
CA VAL A 230 0.70 9.08 -7.14
C VAL A 230 0.14 10.04 -6.10
N TYR A 231 -1.00 9.71 -5.55
CA TYR A 231 -1.68 10.45 -4.50
C TYR A 231 -1.80 9.62 -3.24
N ASP A 232 -1.56 10.21 -2.06
CA ASP A 232 -1.78 9.57 -0.77
C ASP A 232 -2.31 10.54 0.29
N ASP A 233 -2.87 9.97 1.37
CA ASP A 233 -3.40 10.68 2.53
C ASP A 233 -2.62 10.35 3.81
N GLY A 234 -1.47 9.67 3.68
CA GLY A 234 -0.65 9.16 4.77
C GLY A 234 -0.95 7.70 5.15
N LEU A 235 -2.05 7.11 4.65
CA LEU A 235 -2.41 5.70 4.87
C LEU A 235 -2.88 5.04 3.58
N ALA A 236 -3.85 5.61 2.89
CA ALA A 236 -4.36 5.13 1.62
C ALA A 236 -3.65 5.80 0.44
N ARG A 237 -3.49 5.06 -0.66
CA ARG A 237 -2.79 5.53 -1.86
C ARG A 237 -3.54 5.11 -3.12
N PHE A 238 -3.45 5.93 -4.17
CA PHE A 238 -3.84 5.56 -5.52
C PHE A 238 -2.94 6.21 -6.55
N SER A 239 -2.86 5.59 -7.71
CA SER A 239 -2.08 6.04 -8.86
C SER A 239 -3.00 6.42 -10.01
N VAL A 240 -2.66 7.47 -10.75
CA VAL A 240 -3.35 7.89 -11.97
C VAL A 240 -2.37 7.77 -13.12
N PHE A 241 -2.64 6.86 -14.03
CA PHE A 241 -1.87 6.63 -15.25
C PHE A 241 -2.47 7.42 -16.39
N LEU A 242 -1.63 8.09 -17.17
CA LEU A 242 -2.01 8.96 -18.29
C LEU A 242 -1.39 8.38 -19.56
N GLU A 243 -2.21 7.72 -20.37
CA GLU A 243 -1.76 7.00 -21.55
C GLU A 243 -2.33 7.62 -22.83
N PRO A 244 -1.50 8.23 -23.72
CA PRO A 244 -1.96 8.70 -25.01
C PRO A 244 -2.53 7.54 -25.84
N LEU A 245 -3.72 7.74 -26.40
CA LEU A 245 -4.38 6.73 -27.23
C LEU A 245 -4.07 6.95 -28.70
N HIS A 246 -3.54 5.92 -29.33
CA HIS A 246 -3.30 5.87 -30.77
C HIS A 246 -4.40 5.11 -31.51
N ASP A 247 -5.25 4.37 -30.78
CA ASP A 247 -6.34 3.58 -31.32
C ASP A 247 -7.70 3.99 -30.70
N ALA A 248 -8.70 4.11 -31.57
CA ALA A 248 -10.06 4.46 -31.18
C ALA A 248 -10.81 3.32 -30.44
N GLY A 249 -10.26 2.10 -30.44
CA GLY A 249 -10.94 0.89 -29.94
C GLY A 249 -10.92 0.66 -28.44
N VAL A 250 -10.14 1.43 -27.67
CA VAL A 250 -10.05 1.24 -26.22
C VAL A 250 -11.23 1.88 -25.51
N ALA A 251 -12.03 1.06 -24.83
CA ALA A 251 -13.24 1.49 -24.13
C ALA A 251 -12.95 1.77 -22.65
N ASP A 252 -13.80 2.60 -22.05
CA ASP A 252 -13.88 2.77 -20.62
C ASP A 252 -14.04 1.44 -19.90
N SER A 253 -13.38 1.28 -18.77
CA SER A 253 -13.50 0.07 -17.97
C SER A 253 -13.53 0.38 -16.48
N ARG A 254 -14.11 -0.53 -15.72
CA ARG A 254 -14.07 -0.51 -14.27
C ARG A 254 -13.98 -1.93 -13.73
N ASN A 255 -12.98 -2.16 -12.95
CA ASN A 255 -12.71 -3.45 -12.34
C ASN A 255 -12.43 -3.27 -10.85
N GLN A 256 -12.86 -4.21 -10.05
CA GLN A 256 -12.54 -4.28 -8.63
C GLN A 256 -12.10 -5.67 -8.28
N LEU A 257 -10.94 -5.78 -7.63
CA LEU A 257 -10.37 -7.03 -7.15
C LEU A 257 -10.02 -6.89 -5.66
N GLY A 258 -10.96 -7.27 -4.81
CA GLY A 258 -10.86 -7.02 -3.36
C GLY A 258 -10.84 -5.51 -3.07
N PRO A 259 -9.82 -5.01 -2.35
CA PRO A 259 -9.68 -3.58 -2.08
C PRO A 259 -9.21 -2.76 -3.27
N THR A 260 -8.50 -3.37 -4.24
CA THR A 260 -7.96 -2.66 -5.39
C THR A 260 -9.02 -2.43 -6.45
N VAL A 261 -9.12 -1.20 -6.88
CA VAL A 261 -9.95 -0.80 -8.04
C VAL A 261 -9.05 -0.35 -9.17
N ALA A 262 -9.50 -0.59 -10.40
CA ALA A 262 -8.92 -0.04 -11.62
C ALA A 262 -10.06 0.55 -12.47
N VAL A 263 -10.03 1.87 -12.67
CA VAL A 263 -11.04 2.60 -13.45
C VAL A 263 -10.34 3.31 -14.57
N SER A 264 -10.67 2.97 -15.82
CA SER A 264 -10.15 3.61 -17.01
C SER A 264 -11.23 4.45 -17.68
N ARG A 265 -10.89 5.69 -18.03
CA ARG A 265 -11.75 6.66 -18.71
C ARG A 265 -11.00 7.32 -19.85
N ARG A 266 -11.61 7.35 -21.02
CA ARG A 266 -11.12 8.10 -22.16
C ARG A 266 -11.46 9.58 -22.01
N LEU A 267 -10.44 10.42 -22.16
CA LEU A 267 -10.59 11.88 -22.20
C LEU A 267 -10.09 12.39 -23.55
N THR A 268 -10.89 13.24 -24.19
CA THR A 268 -10.48 13.95 -25.40
C THR A 268 -9.84 15.28 -25.02
N THR A 269 -8.64 15.51 -25.47
CA THR A 269 -7.88 16.77 -25.27
C THR A 269 -7.59 17.45 -26.59
N GLY A 270 -7.04 18.66 -26.53
CA GLY A 270 -6.60 19.39 -27.75
C GLY A 270 -5.51 18.65 -28.53
N ASP A 271 -4.70 17.82 -27.85
CA ASP A 271 -3.57 17.09 -28.41
C ASP A 271 -3.92 15.63 -28.77
N GLY A 272 -5.18 15.23 -28.61
CA GLY A 272 -5.65 13.87 -28.87
C GLY A 272 -6.35 13.23 -27.66
N ASP A 273 -6.66 11.95 -27.81
CA ASP A 273 -7.33 11.19 -26.76
C ASP A 273 -6.31 10.58 -25.79
N VAL A 274 -6.65 10.60 -24.51
CA VAL A 274 -5.84 10.01 -23.43
C VAL A 274 -6.70 9.05 -22.61
N MET A 275 -6.19 7.88 -22.30
CA MET A 275 -6.76 6.99 -21.31
C MET A 275 -6.24 7.39 -19.93
N VAL A 276 -7.15 7.78 -19.06
CA VAL A 276 -6.88 8.01 -17.65
C VAL A 276 -7.27 6.74 -16.89
N THR A 277 -6.29 6.09 -16.27
CA THR A 277 -6.54 4.89 -15.46
C THR A 277 -6.17 5.15 -14.01
N VAL A 278 -7.16 5.09 -13.12
CA VAL A 278 -6.98 5.20 -11.66
C VAL A 278 -6.88 3.81 -11.08
N VAL A 279 -5.78 3.50 -10.39
CA VAL A 279 -5.55 2.22 -9.71
C VAL A 279 -5.21 2.48 -8.25
N GLY A 280 -5.88 1.80 -7.31
CA GLY A 280 -5.55 1.95 -5.89
C GLY A 280 -6.51 1.24 -4.95
N GLU A 281 -6.19 1.31 -3.67
CA GLU A 281 -7.02 0.74 -2.58
C GLU A 281 -7.95 1.81 -2.01
N ILE A 282 -8.86 2.25 -2.84
CA ILE A 282 -9.89 3.24 -2.53
C ILE A 282 -11.25 2.74 -3.04
N PRO A 283 -12.38 3.23 -2.51
CA PRO A 283 -13.70 2.85 -3.00
C PRO A 283 -13.89 3.15 -4.50
N LEU A 284 -14.57 2.25 -5.21
CA LEU A 284 -14.79 2.34 -6.66
C LEU A 284 -15.33 3.70 -7.10
N GLY A 285 -16.35 4.23 -6.40
CA GLY A 285 -16.92 5.54 -6.72
C GLY A 285 -15.96 6.71 -6.53
N THR A 286 -14.97 6.56 -5.64
CA THR A 286 -13.88 7.54 -5.47
C THR A 286 -12.95 7.52 -6.67
N ALA A 287 -12.52 6.34 -7.11
CA ALA A 287 -11.68 6.18 -8.30
C ALA A 287 -12.37 6.70 -9.56
N GLU A 288 -13.66 6.40 -9.74
CA GLU A 288 -14.47 6.93 -10.86
C GLU A 288 -14.50 8.46 -10.86
N ARG A 289 -14.74 9.08 -9.69
CA ARG A 289 -14.80 10.54 -9.58
C ARG A 289 -13.45 11.18 -9.85
N VAL A 290 -12.34 10.59 -9.38
CA VAL A 290 -10.98 11.05 -9.70
C VAL A 290 -10.75 10.96 -11.20
N ALA A 291 -11.00 9.81 -11.84
CA ALA A 291 -10.80 9.63 -13.27
C ALA A 291 -11.58 10.65 -14.11
N MET A 292 -12.84 10.92 -13.75
CA MET A 292 -13.68 11.93 -14.43
C MET A 292 -13.25 13.36 -14.18
N SER A 293 -12.49 13.63 -13.13
CA SER A 293 -12.06 14.99 -12.75
C SER A 293 -10.72 15.39 -13.36
N MET A 294 -9.99 14.45 -13.97
CA MET A 294 -8.70 14.74 -14.59
C MET A 294 -8.84 15.68 -15.77
N ARG A 295 -7.92 16.61 -15.87
CA ARG A 295 -7.90 17.63 -16.93
C ARG A 295 -6.47 17.85 -17.38
N ALA A 296 -6.29 18.01 -18.70
CA ALA A 296 -5.07 18.57 -19.25
C ALA A 296 -5.05 20.05 -18.95
N ASP A 297 -3.94 20.59 -18.46
CA ASP A 297 -3.75 22.02 -18.40
C ASP A 297 -3.57 22.53 -19.85
N THR A 298 -4.46 23.40 -20.29
CA THR A 298 -4.32 24.09 -21.57
C THR A 298 -3.15 25.07 -21.44
N PRO A 299 -2.20 25.12 -22.38
CA PRO A 299 -1.11 26.08 -22.37
C PRO A 299 -1.59 27.53 -22.39
#